data_75b4023ef0227006c358cd71f2615cc3
#
_entry.id   75b4023ef0227006c358cd71f2615cc3
#
_cell.length_a   1.000
_cell.length_b   1.000
_cell.length_c   1.000
_cell.angle_alpha   90.00
_cell.angle_beta   90.00
_cell.angle_gamma   90.00
#
_symmetry.space_group_name_H-M   'P 1'
#
loop_
_entity.id
_entity.type
_entity.pdbx_description
1 polymer ?
#
loop_
_entity_poly.entity_id
_entity_poly.type
_entity_poly.pdbx_seq_one_letter_code
_entity_poly.pdbx_strand_id
1 'polypeptide(L)'
;MKKFFTVLSLSFATATAIQANVFTTPGDGTTYSLATLAKIENSGVTAEGNVYTLSDSLVIADGDKFQLDDNAVLKLADKVACIIYGDASFEVSDATITRTDDDAKPNQFEFRKADAVVNFQNVTFEYVGVKSYETNSLYFDHCTFTKYVYQNRVSGPIAVGMTGSTVVATNCLFDHNEYSSISGAANIKCALVRVENCTFDHSQQVNRNMPMLNLTPGDSIIVCGNVLHGDPAMDMVGGISVANLMGLSGDMYVLIENNEIDSCRYGINIQGAISEAIIRGNKVTNNRYVRNNDANNGGSGIAIYDASKSMNLKVSNNYFENNLWGITVMGGSNINLGKIEVDGVALAEDDPEYNEGKNVFKDNGHDDILVDLAFASGTDYLTVYAQNNTWNVEDQTEELIEAVIDHQKDDATLGLAIFMPAYSEQTTGVSAIENVQPSGAAFDLMGRVVEPTAKGQLYIHEGRKFIVR
;
A
#
# COMPACT_ATOMS: atom_id res chain seq x y z
N MET A 1 39.64 -56.86 45.96
CA MET A 1 38.68 -56.06 45.16
C MET A 1 39.21 -54.64 44.98
N LYS A 2 39.86 -54.37 43.85
CA LYS A 2 40.37 -53.03 43.52
C LYS A 2 39.32 -52.25 42.75
N LYS A 3 38.82 -51.14 43.28
CA LYS A 3 37.93 -50.22 42.59
C LYS A 3 38.74 -49.26 41.71
N PHE A 4 38.61 -49.37 40.44
CA PHE A 4 39.05 -48.35 39.46
C PHE A 4 38.11 -47.15 39.49
N PHE A 5 38.65 -45.98 39.84
CA PHE A 5 37.97 -44.70 39.59
C PHE A 5 38.45 -44.17 38.25
N THR A 6 37.53 -44.13 37.29
CA THR A 6 37.76 -43.45 36.01
C THR A 6 37.36 -42.00 36.19
N VAL A 7 38.33 -41.10 36.16
CA VAL A 7 38.10 -39.67 36.13
C VAL A 7 37.76 -39.27 34.67
N LEU A 8 36.50 -38.88 34.45
CA LEU A 8 36.04 -38.34 33.17
C LEU A 8 36.38 -36.84 33.19
N SER A 9 37.44 -36.43 32.48
CA SER A 9 37.77 -35.02 32.26
C SER A 9 36.78 -34.43 31.25
N LEU A 10 35.81 -33.64 31.74
CA LEU A 10 34.91 -32.85 30.92
C LEU A 10 35.70 -31.60 30.46
N SER A 11 36.20 -31.61 29.24
CA SER A 11 36.71 -30.42 28.58
C SER A 11 35.55 -29.51 28.22
N PHE A 12 35.33 -28.46 28.99
CA PHE A 12 34.50 -27.34 28.60
C PHE A 12 35.17 -26.59 27.43
N ALA A 13 34.72 -26.84 26.22
CA ALA A 13 34.97 -25.91 25.14
C ALA A 13 34.18 -24.64 25.47
N THR A 14 34.83 -23.62 25.95
CA THR A 14 34.28 -22.26 26.00
C THR A 14 34.09 -21.80 24.55
N ALA A 15 32.88 -21.93 24.02
CA ALA A 15 32.49 -21.16 22.87
C ALA A 15 32.58 -19.70 23.31
N THR A 16 33.62 -19.00 22.96
CA THR A 16 33.67 -17.56 22.97
C THR A 16 32.62 -17.13 21.98
N ALA A 17 31.46 -16.66 22.48
CA ALA A 17 30.55 -15.88 21.69
C ALA A 17 31.38 -14.70 21.17
N ILE A 18 31.66 -14.68 19.89
CA ILE A 18 32.25 -13.52 19.22
C ILE A 18 31.13 -12.47 19.34
N GLN A 19 31.23 -11.59 20.34
CA GLN A 19 30.45 -10.36 20.34
C GLN A 19 30.94 -9.59 19.10
N ALA A 20 30.08 -9.33 18.15
CA ALA A 20 30.39 -8.43 17.07
C ALA A 20 30.93 -7.13 17.68
N ASN A 21 32.11 -6.71 17.30
CA ASN A 21 32.63 -5.43 17.71
C ASN A 21 31.68 -4.34 17.17
N VAL A 22 31.63 -3.24 17.86
CA VAL A 22 30.82 -2.08 17.45
C VAL A 22 31.77 -0.91 17.36
N PHE A 23 31.88 -0.34 16.16
CA PHE A 23 32.58 0.92 15.99
C PHE A 23 31.58 2.07 16.16
N THR A 24 31.89 3.04 17.00
CA THR A 24 31.08 4.24 17.21
C THR A 24 31.89 5.47 16.83
N THR A 25 31.34 6.37 16.02
CA THR A 25 31.98 7.64 15.67
C THR A 25 32.03 8.58 16.89
N PRO A 26 32.95 9.56 16.94
CA PRO A 26 33.16 10.40 18.13
C PRO A 26 32.02 11.33 18.53
N GLY A 27 31.14 11.74 17.60
CA GLY A 27 30.07 12.75 17.83
C GLY A 27 30.63 14.19 17.82
N ASP A 28 31.63 14.44 17.00
CA ASP A 28 32.36 15.73 16.98
C ASP A 28 31.97 16.65 15.80
N GLY A 29 30.90 16.30 15.09
CA GLY A 29 30.40 17.06 13.93
C GLY A 29 30.99 16.63 12.60
N THR A 30 31.71 15.51 12.58
CA THR A 30 32.35 15.02 11.35
C THR A 30 31.37 14.34 10.42
N THR A 31 31.55 14.52 9.10
CA THR A 31 30.84 13.76 8.07
C THR A 31 31.64 12.52 7.69
N TYR A 32 31.04 11.37 7.85
CA TYR A 32 31.62 10.07 7.53
C TYR A 32 31.00 9.50 6.26
N SER A 33 31.84 9.21 5.26
CA SER A 33 31.47 8.36 4.13
C SER A 33 32.08 6.98 4.30
N LEU A 34 31.65 5.99 3.48
CA LEU A 34 32.27 4.66 3.46
C LEU A 34 33.77 4.74 3.16
N ALA A 35 34.14 5.64 2.21
CA ALA A 35 35.55 5.88 1.84
C ALA A 35 36.35 6.49 2.99
N THR A 36 35.76 7.30 3.85
CA THR A 36 36.43 7.86 5.05
C THR A 36 36.52 6.82 6.16
N LEU A 37 35.45 6.08 6.41
CA LEU A 37 35.42 5.00 7.42
C LEU A 37 36.42 3.90 7.12
N ALA A 38 36.61 3.52 5.86
CA ALA A 38 37.59 2.50 5.46
C ALA A 38 39.04 2.88 5.75
N LYS A 39 39.35 4.15 6.05
CA LYS A 39 40.68 4.62 6.44
C LYS A 39 40.88 4.67 7.96
N ILE A 40 39.84 4.45 8.74
CA ILE A 40 39.85 4.49 10.18
C ILE A 40 40.15 3.06 10.68
N GLU A 41 41.22 2.90 11.47
CA GLU A 41 41.59 1.63 12.07
C GLU A 41 40.43 1.13 12.97
N ASN A 42 40.11 -0.14 12.84
CA ASN A 42 39.01 -0.80 13.60
C ASN A 42 37.60 -0.25 13.36
N SER A 43 37.36 0.47 12.27
CA SER A 43 36.01 0.92 11.91
C SER A 43 35.06 -0.23 11.50
N GLY A 44 35.61 -1.42 11.25
CA GLY A 44 34.87 -2.54 10.66
C GLY A 44 34.59 -2.38 9.17
N VAL A 45 34.99 -1.26 8.55
CA VAL A 45 34.81 -1.00 7.11
C VAL A 45 36.11 -1.27 6.38
N THR A 46 36.06 -2.13 5.37
CA THR A 46 37.16 -2.34 4.40
C THR A 46 36.72 -1.94 3.01
N ALA A 47 37.64 -1.55 2.13
CA ALA A 47 37.34 -1.10 0.76
C ALA A 47 38.18 -1.83 -0.28
N GLU A 48 37.55 -2.24 -1.35
CA GLU A 48 38.16 -2.72 -2.59
C GLU A 48 37.53 -2.00 -3.78
N GLY A 49 38.19 -0.95 -4.25
CA GLY A 49 37.60 -0.03 -5.22
C GLY A 49 36.38 0.69 -4.65
N ASN A 50 35.21 0.55 -5.30
CA ASN A 50 33.93 1.07 -4.82
C ASN A 50 33.11 0.04 -4.01
N VAL A 51 33.66 -1.14 -3.72
CA VAL A 51 33.04 -2.16 -2.89
C VAL A 51 33.55 -2.02 -1.46
N TYR A 52 32.63 -1.79 -0.56
CA TYR A 52 32.88 -1.65 0.88
C TYR A 52 32.27 -2.85 1.61
N THR A 53 33.01 -3.40 2.57
CA THR A 53 32.50 -4.47 3.43
C THR A 53 32.48 -3.98 4.87
N LEU A 54 31.31 -4.05 5.50
CA LEU A 54 31.08 -3.78 6.90
C LEU A 54 31.05 -5.14 7.66
N SER A 55 32.12 -5.46 8.37
CA SER A 55 32.26 -6.71 9.11
C SER A 55 31.78 -6.64 10.56
N ASP A 56 31.73 -5.44 11.12
CA ASP A 56 31.28 -5.15 12.48
C ASP A 56 30.17 -4.08 12.46
N SER A 57 29.34 -4.01 13.51
CA SER A 57 28.25 -3.01 13.53
C SER A 57 28.82 -1.59 13.64
N LEU A 58 28.21 -0.69 12.88
CA LEU A 58 28.57 0.72 12.81
C LEU A 58 27.52 1.56 13.53
N VAL A 59 27.97 2.45 14.41
CA VAL A 59 27.14 3.46 15.07
C VAL A 59 27.65 4.85 14.66
N ILE A 60 26.77 5.61 14.01
CA ILE A 60 26.99 7.04 13.79
C ILE A 60 26.43 7.78 15.00
N ALA A 61 27.31 8.39 15.78
CA ALA A 61 26.92 9.10 16.99
C ALA A 61 26.14 10.37 16.71
N ASP A 62 25.39 10.83 17.72
CA ASP A 62 24.74 12.14 17.66
C ASP A 62 25.79 13.24 17.48
N GLY A 63 25.47 14.23 16.65
CA GLY A 63 26.39 15.27 16.21
C GLY A 63 27.10 14.96 14.89
N ASP A 64 27.36 13.70 14.57
CA ASP A 64 28.01 13.30 13.32
C ASP A 64 27.01 13.12 12.17
N LYS A 65 27.52 13.03 10.95
CA LYS A 65 26.74 12.76 9.75
C LYS A 65 27.26 11.56 8.97
N PHE A 66 26.37 10.68 8.58
CA PHE A 66 26.66 9.64 7.57
C PHE A 66 26.27 10.12 6.17
N GLN A 67 27.14 9.89 5.20
CA GLN A 67 26.85 10.15 3.80
C GLN A 67 27.24 8.94 2.96
N LEU A 68 26.29 8.36 2.23
CA LEU A 68 26.58 7.26 1.32
C LEU A 68 27.42 7.77 0.14
N ASP A 69 28.46 7.01 -0.22
CA ASP A 69 29.27 7.33 -1.40
C ASP A 69 28.54 6.96 -2.69
N ASP A 70 28.72 7.77 -3.71
CA ASP A 70 28.16 7.55 -5.03
C ASP A 70 28.74 6.31 -5.70
N ASN A 71 27.91 5.52 -6.39
CA ASN A 71 28.26 4.23 -7.00
C ASN A 71 28.84 3.19 -6.02
N ALA A 72 28.60 3.33 -4.72
CA ALA A 72 29.10 2.39 -3.73
C ALA A 72 28.32 1.07 -3.73
N VAL A 73 29.04 -0.02 -3.51
CA VAL A 73 28.47 -1.32 -3.15
C VAL A 73 28.83 -1.61 -1.71
N LEU A 74 27.89 -1.48 -0.77
CA LEU A 74 28.07 -1.78 0.63
C LEU A 74 27.61 -3.19 0.95
N LYS A 75 28.51 -4.07 1.36
CA LYS A 75 28.26 -5.44 1.79
C LYS A 75 28.27 -5.54 3.31
N LEU A 76 27.17 -6.01 3.90
CA LEU A 76 27.05 -6.21 5.34
C LEU A 76 27.25 -7.70 5.69
N ALA A 77 28.06 -7.98 6.70
CA ALA A 77 28.25 -9.32 7.23
C ALA A 77 27.05 -9.79 8.08
N ASP A 78 27.06 -11.06 8.47
CA ASP A 78 25.98 -11.64 9.29
C ASP A 78 25.76 -10.87 10.59
N LYS A 79 24.51 -10.54 10.91
CA LYS A 79 24.06 -9.80 12.12
C LYS A 79 24.64 -8.39 12.30
N VAL A 80 25.32 -7.86 11.31
CA VAL A 80 25.83 -6.49 11.34
C VAL A 80 24.69 -5.50 11.15
N ALA A 81 24.70 -4.43 11.95
CA ALA A 81 23.75 -3.33 11.88
C ALA A 81 24.46 -2.00 11.60
N CYS A 82 23.77 -1.09 10.91
CA CYS A 82 24.15 0.31 10.84
C CYS A 82 23.12 1.12 11.64
N ILE A 83 23.55 1.72 12.75
CA ILE A 83 22.68 2.45 13.68
C ILE A 83 23.05 3.93 13.63
N ILE A 84 22.10 4.78 13.30
CA ILE A 84 22.34 6.20 13.04
C ILE A 84 21.61 7.04 14.07
N TYR A 85 22.37 7.61 15.01
CA TYR A 85 21.94 8.63 15.96
C TYR A 85 22.23 10.05 15.44
N GLY A 86 23.09 10.18 14.43
CA GLY A 86 23.44 11.43 13.78
C GLY A 86 22.54 11.78 12.59
N ASP A 87 22.97 12.71 11.77
CA ASP A 87 22.36 13.01 10.49
C ASP A 87 22.80 11.99 9.43
N ALA A 88 21.99 11.83 8.39
CA ALA A 88 22.35 10.93 7.30
C ALA A 88 21.80 11.42 5.95
N SER A 89 22.52 11.08 4.86
CA SER A 89 22.10 11.31 3.49
C SER A 89 22.47 10.09 2.63
N PHE A 90 21.51 9.62 1.86
CA PHE A 90 21.65 8.51 0.91
C PHE A 90 21.24 8.98 -0.49
N GLU A 91 21.54 10.25 -0.81
CA GLU A 91 21.25 10.86 -2.11
C GLU A 91 22.44 10.60 -3.04
N VAL A 92 22.30 9.63 -3.91
CA VAL A 92 23.35 9.16 -4.84
C VAL A 92 22.81 9.02 -6.27
N SER A 93 23.68 8.89 -7.26
CA SER A 93 23.26 8.55 -8.63
C SER A 93 22.95 7.06 -8.77
N ASP A 94 23.67 6.23 -8.01
CA ASP A 94 23.47 4.78 -7.89
C ASP A 94 24.25 4.27 -6.68
N ALA A 95 23.67 3.36 -5.90
CA ALA A 95 24.38 2.59 -4.88
C ALA A 95 23.62 1.31 -4.55
N THR A 96 24.35 0.29 -4.13
CA THR A 96 23.76 -0.98 -3.68
C THR A 96 24.21 -1.30 -2.26
N ILE A 97 23.22 -1.62 -1.42
CA ILE A 97 23.44 -2.13 -0.06
C ILE A 97 22.97 -3.58 -0.03
N THR A 98 23.87 -4.52 0.23
CA THR A 98 23.60 -5.96 0.14
C THR A 98 24.33 -6.73 1.26
N ARG A 99 24.35 -8.03 1.19
CA ARG A 99 25.04 -8.94 2.13
C ARG A 99 26.36 -9.45 1.57
N THR A 100 27.25 -9.91 2.47
CA THR A 100 28.58 -10.43 2.09
C THR A 100 28.52 -11.74 1.33
N ASP A 101 27.58 -12.62 1.69
CA ASP A 101 27.41 -13.97 1.15
C ASP A 101 25.97 -14.45 1.33
N ASP A 102 25.62 -15.61 0.76
CA ASP A 102 24.25 -16.13 0.72
C ASP A 102 23.72 -16.55 2.09
N ASP A 103 24.55 -16.84 3.04
CA ASP A 103 24.17 -17.23 4.41
C ASP A 103 24.08 -16.03 5.37
N ALA A 104 24.70 -14.90 5.02
CA ALA A 104 24.69 -13.70 5.84
C ALA A 104 23.27 -13.12 5.96
N LYS A 105 22.88 -12.83 7.20
CA LYS A 105 21.62 -12.16 7.57
C LYS A 105 21.95 -10.86 8.29
N PRO A 106 22.31 -9.81 7.56
CA PRO A 106 22.62 -8.52 8.15
C PRO A 106 21.37 -7.94 8.83
N ASN A 107 21.56 -7.20 9.92
CA ASN A 107 20.49 -6.40 10.47
C ASN A 107 20.22 -5.20 9.56
N GLN A 108 19.14 -4.47 9.85
CA GLN A 108 18.73 -3.31 9.07
C GLN A 108 19.54 -2.05 9.39
N PHE A 109 19.35 -1.03 8.58
CA PHE A 109 19.65 0.34 8.97
C PHE A 109 18.61 0.84 9.97
N GLU A 110 19.07 1.34 11.11
CA GLU A 110 18.22 1.89 12.17
C GLU A 110 18.44 3.39 12.31
N PHE A 111 17.39 4.17 12.15
CA PHE A 111 17.41 5.63 12.31
C PHE A 111 16.84 5.99 13.68
N ARG A 112 17.70 6.52 14.53
CA ARG A 112 17.45 6.74 15.97
C ARG A 112 17.63 8.21 16.41
N LYS A 113 17.68 9.15 15.47
CA LYS A 113 17.68 10.58 15.76
C LYS A 113 16.23 11.09 15.64
N ALA A 114 15.73 11.67 16.73
CA ALA A 114 14.43 12.35 16.71
C ALA A 114 14.45 13.53 15.73
N ASP A 115 13.31 13.79 15.07
CA ASP A 115 13.07 14.88 14.14
C ASP A 115 14.06 14.94 12.95
N ALA A 116 14.87 13.92 12.75
CA ALA A 116 15.78 13.84 11.61
C ALA A 116 15.01 13.65 10.30
N VAL A 117 15.53 14.26 9.24
CA VAL A 117 15.07 14.07 7.86
C VAL A 117 16.15 13.33 7.10
N VAL A 118 15.81 12.16 6.55
CA VAL A 118 16.75 11.32 5.80
C VAL A 118 16.18 11.06 4.42
N ASN A 119 16.92 11.47 3.40
CA ASN A 119 16.58 11.25 2.00
C ASN A 119 17.38 10.08 1.45
N PHE A 120 16.67 9.19 0.75
CA PHE A 120 17.21 8.07 -0.01
C PHE A 120 16.85 8.26 -1.47
N GLN A 121 17.83 8.31 -2.34
CA GLN A 121 17.62 8.45 -3.77
C GLN A 121 18.51 7.48 -4.53
N ASN A 122 17.92 6.71 -5.46
CA ASN A 122 18.60 5.75 -6.32
C ASN A 122 19.42 4.69 -5.56
N VAL A 123 18.92 4.23 -4.40
CA VAL A 123 19.57 3.18 -3.61
C VAL A 123 18.86 1.85 -3.80
N THR A 124 19.62 0.82 -4.11
CA THR A 124 19.14 -0.57 -4.09
C THR A 124 19.46 -1.22 -2.74
N PHE A 125 18.42 -1.60 -2.01
CA PHE A 125 18.50 -2.42 -0.79
C PHE A 125 18.20 -3.87 -1.15
N GLU A 126 19.22 -4.70 -1.20
CA GLU A 126 19.09 -6.13 -1.48
C GLU A 126 19.36 -6.92 -0.18
N TYR A 127 18.42 -7.74 0.28
CA TYR A 127 18.42 -8.49 1.54
C TYR A 127 18.43 -7.63 2.83
N VAL A 128 18.46 -6.33 2.72
CA VAL A 128 18.58 -5.39 3.85
C VAL A 128 17.36 -4.50 3.94
N GLY A 129 16.94 -4.17 5.15
CA GLY A 129 15.81 -3.27 5.39
C GLY A 129 16.21 -2.01 6.14
N VAL A 130 15.24 -1.12 6.27
CA VAL A 130 15.33 0.19 6.92
C VAL A 130 14.26 0.31 8.00
N LYS A 131 14.59 0.83 9.15
CA LYS A 131 13.64 1.04 10.24
C LYS A 131 13.78 2.41 10.89
N SER A 132 12.65 3.11 11.02
CA SER A 132 12.49 4.26 11.89
C SER A 132 12.28 3.81 13.33
N TYR A 133 13.10 4.32 14.27
CA TYR A 133 12.98 4.07 15.70
C TYR A 133 12.61 5.31 16.52
N GLU A 134 12.53 6.47 15.87
CA GLU A 134 12.21 7.75 16.51
C GLU A 134 11.19 8.54 15.67
N THR A 135 10.79 9.70 16.12
CA THR A 135 9.96 10.66 15.40
C THR A 135 10.73 11.30 14.25
N ASN A 136 11.17 10.51 13.30
CA ASN A 136 11.94 10.97 12.14
C ASN A 136 11.15 10.81 10.84
N SER A 137 11.68 11.42 9.79
CA SER A 137 11.11 11.40 8.44
C SER A 137 12.07 10.72 7.48
N LEU A 138 11.64 9.62 6.88
CA LEU A 138 12.37 8.85 5.89
C LEU A 138 11.69 9.01 4.52
N TYR A 139 12.41 9.56 3.55
CA TYR A 139 11.94 9.79 2.18
C TYR A 139 12.73 8.92 1.21
N PHE A 140 12.03 8.04 0.51
CA PHE A 140 12.60 7.16 -0.50
C PHE A 140 12.10 7.58 -1.88
N ASP A 141 13.01 7.85 -2.81
CA ASP A 141 12.68 8.14 -4.20
C ASP A 141 13.56 7.34 -5.16
N HIS A 142 12.96 6.69 -6.15
CA HIS A 142 13.65 5.80 -7.09
C HIS A 142 14.52 4.73 -6.42
N CYS A 143 14.10 4.23 -5.25
CA CYS A 143 14.79 3.17 -4.54
C CYS A 143 14.24 1.79 -4.93
N THR A 144 15.09 0.77 -4.85
CA THR A 144 14.70 -0.63 -5.03
C THR A 144 14.90 -1.41 -3.75
N PHE A 145 13.87 -2.15 -3.31
CA PHE A 145 13.93 -3.08 -2.18
C PHE A 145 13.65 -4.48 -2.71
N THR A 146 14.67 -5.34 -2.70
CA THR A 146 14.56 -6.68 -3.28
C THR A 146 15.15 -7.75 -2.38
N LYS A 147 14.53 -8.94 -2.43
CA LYS A 147 15.01 -10.17 -1.75
C LYS A 147 15.19 -9.99 -0.24
N TYR A 148 14.46 -9.05 0.38
CA TYR A 148 14.52 -8.88 1.83
C TYR A 148 14.15 -10.18 2.53
N VAL A 149 14.99 -10.61 3.47
CA VAL A 149 14.80 -11.81 4.28
C VAL A 149 14.42 -11.41 5.70
N TYR A 150 13.35 -11.99 6.22
CA TYR A 150 12.89 -11.68 7.58
C TYR A 150 13.94 -11.98 8.63
N GLN A 151 14.19 -10.99 9.46
CA GLN A 151 15.04 -11.11 10.63
C GLN A 151 14.29 -10.64 11.87
N ASN A 152 14.06 -11.52 12.77
CA ASN A 152 13.43 -11.51 14.11
C ASN A 152 12.91 -10.18 14.74
N ARG A 153 12.98 -9.01 14.10
CA ARG A 153 12.58 -7.72 14.69
C ARG A 153 12.01 -6.70 13.71
N VAL A 154 11.98 -6.98 12.42
CA VAL A 154 11.45 -6.08 11.40
C VAL A 154 10.52 -6.84 10.50
N SER A 155 9.36 -6.29 10.27
CA SER A 155 8.30 -6.93 9.51
C SER A 155 8.29 -6.57 8.01
N GLY A 156 9.43 -6.13 7.46
CA GLY A 156 9.55 -5.82 6.04
C GLY A 156 10.74 -4.92 5.71
N PRO A 157 10.99 -4.68 4.43
CA PRO A 157 12.07 -3.82 3.96
C PRO A 157 12.02 -2.41 4.56
N ILE A 158 10.83 -1.82 4.68
CA ILE A 158 10.63 -0.53 5.37
C ILE A 158 9.72 -0.77 6.57
N ALA A 159 10.22 -0.50 7.78
CA ALA A 159 9.45 -0.60 9.01
C ALA A 159 9.22 0.77 9.66
N VAL A 160 7.94 1.10 9.84
CA VAL A 160 7.50 2.26 10.62
C VAL A 160 7.52 1.85 12.09
N GLY A 161 8.51 2.29 12.84
CA GLY A 161 8.82 1.77 14.18
C GLY A 161 8.35 2.63 15.35
N MET A 162 7.98 3.89 15.12
CA MET A 162 7.58 4.82 16.18
C MET A 162 6.34 5.64 15.84
N THR A 163 5.54 5.91 16.87
CA THR A 163 4.44 6.88 16.78
C THR A 163 4.98 8.26 16.43
N GLY A 164 4.31 8.95 15.51
CA GLY A 164 4.71 10.28 15.02
C GLY A 164 5.77 10.26 13.91
N SER A 165 6.29 9.10 13.50
CA SER A 165 7.23 9.01 12.37
C SER A 165 6.54 9.24 11.02
N THR A 166 7.34 9.72 10.06
CA THR A 166 6.95 9.91 8.65
C THR A 166 7.73 8.95 7.77
N VAL A 167 7.04 8.26 6.86
CA VAL A 167 7.64 7.45 5.81
C VAL A 167 6.99 7.80 4.47
N VAL A 168 7.79 8.19 3.50
CA VAL A 168 7.35 8.50 2.14
C VAL A 168 8.16 7.66 1.17
N ALA A 169 7.49 6.89 0.32
CA ALA A 169 8.09 6.14 -0.77
C ALA A 169 7.46 6.57 -2.09
N THR A 170 8.28 7.05 -3.02
CA THR A 170 7.87 7.49 -4.35
C THR A 170 8.70 6.81 -5.44
N ASN A 171 8.07 6.39 -6.51
CA ASN A 171 8.74 5.79 -7.67
C ASN A 171 9.65 4.59 -7.32
N CYS A 172 9.34 3.87 -6.23
CA CYS A 172 10.15 2.77 -5.74
C CYS A 172 9.69 1.42 -6.29
N LEU A 173 10.62 0.47 -6.35
CA LEU A 173 10.34 -0.93 -6.68
C LEU A 173 10.52 -1.80 -5.43
N PHE A 174 9.50 -2.61 -5.14
CA PHE A 174 9.54 -3.66 -4.12
C PHE A 174 9.36 -5.01 -4.82
N ASP A 175 10.41 -5.82 -4.83
CA ASP A 175 10.47 -7.02 -5.63
C ASP A 175 10.94 -8.23 -4.80
N HIS A 176 10.23 -9.36 -4.87
CA HIS A 176 10.59 -10.63 -4.24
C HIS A 176 11.02 -10.54 -2.76
N ASN A 177 10.35 -9.72 -1.95
CA ASN A 177 10.61 -9.63 -0.51
C ASN A 177 9.85 -10.73 0.26
N GLU A 178 10.38 -11.19 1.40
CA GLU A 178 9.70 -12.25 2.19
C GLU A 178 8.47 -11.76 2.96
N TYR A 179 8.38 -10.48 3.28
CA TYR A 179 7.33 -9.89 4.13
C TYR A 179 6.75 -8.62 3.51
N SER A 180 5.76 -8.06 4.20
CA SER A 180 5.12 -6.80 3.80
C SER A 180 6.15 -5.73 3.50
N SER A 181 6.10 -5.12 2.34
CA SER A 181 7.11 -4.19 1.85
C SER A 181 7.24 -2.94 2.73
N ILE A 182 6.11 -2.40 3.16
CA ILE A 182 6.06 -1.32 4.15
C ILE A 182 5.13 -1.78 5.27
N SER A 183 5.61 -1.74 6.51
CA SER A 183 4.87 -2.28 7.64
C SER A 183 5.00 -1.42 8.88
N GLY A 184 3.88 -1.15 9.54
CA GLY A 184 3.80 -0.58 10.88
C GLY A 184 3.42 -1.64 11.92
N ALA A 185 3.79 -1.44 13.18
CA ALA A 185 3.27 -2.24 14.29
C ALA A 185 1.87 -1.76 14.69
N ALA A 186 1.01 -2.68 15.15
CA ALA A 186 -0.40 -2.38 15.44
C ALA A 186 -0.63 -1.27 16.49
N ASN A 187 0.36 -0.99 17.32
CA ASN A 187 0.33 0.07 18.35
C ASN A 187 1.03 1.36 17.93
N ILE A 188 1.41 1.49 16.67
CA ILE A 188 2.08 2.66 16.12
C ILE A 188 1.06 3.52 15.37
N LYS A 189 0.93 4.79 15.75
CA LYS A 189 0.21 5.81 14.99
C LYS A 189 1.24 6.76 14.36
N CYS A 190 1.52 6.58 13.08
CA CYS A 190 2.47 7.43 12.34
C CYS A 190 1.88 8.85 12.14
N ALA A 191 2.73 9.83 11.85
CA ALA A 191 2.28 11.14 11.37
C ALA A 191 1.87 11.03 9.90
N LEU A 192 2.71 10.41 9.08
CA LEU A 192 2.43 10.20 7.66
C LEU A 192 3.05 8.90 7.16
N VAL A 193 2.26 8.09 6.45
CA VAL A 193 2.79 7.14 5.48
C VAL A 193 2.22 7.50 4.12
N ARG A 194 3.11 7.76 3.16
CA ARG A 194 2.75 8.07 1.77
C ARG A 194 3.49 7.12 0.84
N VAL A 195 2.74 6.45 -0.02
CA VAL A 195 3.27 5.50 -1.00
C VAL A 195 2.69 5.87 -2.35
N GLU A 196 3.52 6.38 -3.26
CA GLU A 196 3.06 6.92 -4.53
C GLU A 196 3.89 6.41 -5.71
N ASN A 197 3.22 5.99 -6.78
CA ASN A 197 3.82 5.54 -8.03
C ASN A 197 4.86 4.42 -7.86
N CYS A 198 4.67 3.57 -6.85
CA CYS A 198 5.54 2.44 -6.58
C CYS A 198 5.01 1.16 -7.24
N THR A 199 5.92 0.23 -7.52
CA THR A 199 5.59 -1.11 -8.01
C THR A 199 5.92 -2.14 -6.93
N PHE A 200 4.97 -3.04 -6.67
CA PHE A 200 5.10 -4.18 -5.77
C PHE A 200 4.92 -5.44 -6.61
N ASP A 201 6.03 -6.06 -6.99
CA ASP A 201 6.02 -7.24 -7.86
C ASP A 201 6.40 -8.48 -7.06
N HIS A 202 5.45 -9.40 -6.87
CA HIS A 202 5.64 -10.59 -6.05
C HIS A 202 6.31 -10.27 -4.71
N SER A 203 5.98 -9.11 -4.13
CA SER A 203 6.76 -8.50 -3.07
C SER A 203 6.57 -9.15 -1.70
N GLN A 204 5.82 -10.26 -1.60
CA GLN A 204 5.74 -11.06 -0.38
C GLN A 204 5.85 -12.54 -0.70
N GLN A 205 7.03 -13.11 -0.47
CA GLN A 205 7.38 -14.50 -0.81
C GLN A 205 7.13 -15.50 0.32
N VAL A 206 6.69 -15.06 1.50
CA VAL A 206 6.27 -15.94 2.60
C VAL A 206 4.75 -15.96 2.69
N ASN A 207 4.17 -17.14 2.46
CA ASN A 207 2.71 -17.32 2.47
C ASN A 207 2.14 -17.19 3.90
N ARG A 208 1.84 -15.99 4.31
CA ARG A 208 1.25 -15.62 5.61
C ARG A 208 0.09 -14.68 5.44
N ASN A 209 -0.79 -14.65 6.44
CA ASN A 209 -1.89 -13.69 6.52
C ASN A 209 -1.37 -12.26 6.80
N MET A 210 -0.71 -11.70 5.80
CA MET A 210 -0.18 -10.34 5.79
C MET A 210 -0.32 -9.75 4.38
N PRO A 211 -0.63 -8.47 4.23
CA PRO A 211 -0.68 -7.80 2.94
C PRO A 211 0.71 -7.35 2.47
N MET A 212 0.84 -7.03 1.20
CA MET A 212 2.06 -6.40 0.66
C MET A 212 2.31 -5.03 1.31
N LEU A 213 1.27 -4.23 1.50
CA LEU A 213 1.28 -3.02 2.32
C LEU A 213 0.49 -3.27 3.61
N ASN A 214 1.19 -3.37 4.74
CA ASN A 214 0.62 -3.62 6.06
C ASN A 214 0.68 -2.35 6.92
N LEU A 215 -0.29 -1.48 6.75
CA LEU A 215 -0.29 -0.16 7.33
C LEU A 215 -1.18 -0.10 8.56
N THR A 216 -0.68 0.55 9.61
CA THR A 216 -1.51 0.98 10.73
C THR A 216 -2.01 2.40 10.46
N PRO A 217 -3.20 2.77 10.95
CA PRO A 217 -3.68 4.13 10.75
C PRO A 217 -2.73 5.16 11.36
N GLY A 218 -2.68 6.32 10.73
CA GLY A 218 -1.89 7.45 11.18
C GLY A 218 -2.70 8.74 11.09
N ASP A 219 -2.07 9.88 11.36
CA ASP A 219 -2.70 11.15 11.07
C ASP A 219 -3.01 11.25 9.56
N SER A 220 -2.13 10.69 8.72
CA SER A 220 -2.40 10.52 7.29
C SER A 220 -1.77 9.24 6.72
N ILE A 221 -2.57 8.45 6.01
CA ILE A 221 -2.15 7.33 5.17
C ILE A 221 -2.57 7.64 3.74
N ILE A 222 -1.62 7.72 2.82
CA ILE A 222 -1.86 8.04 1.42
C ILE A 222 -1.20 6.97 0.55
N VAL A 223 -1.99 6.26 -0.24
CA VAL A 223 -1.53 5.19 -1.14
C VAL A 223 -2.10 5.47 -2.52
N CYS A 224 -1.30 6.03 -3.42
CA CYS A 224 -1.77 6.56 -4.68
C CYS A 224 -0.93 6.10 -5.89
N GLY A 225 -1.60 5.71 -6.97
CA GLY A 225 -0.95 5.45 -8.27
C GLY A 225 0.01 4.25 -8.27
N ASN A 226 -0.14 3.31 -7.35
CA ASN A 226 0.75 2.16 -7.24
C ASN A 226 0.25 0.96 -8.05
N VAL A 227 1.16 0.08 -8.42
CA VAL A 227 0.88 -1.21 -9.06
C VAL A 227 1.29 -2.33 -8.11
N LEU A 228 0.33 -3.19 -7.74
CA LEU A 228 0.55 -4.32 -6.84
C LEU A 228 0.19 -5.63 -7.56
N HIS A 229 1.18 -6.44 -7.88
CA HIS A 229 1.01 -7.78 -8.44
C HIS A 229 1.25 -8.82 -7.34
N GLY A 230 0.19 -9.55 -6.97
CA GLY A 230 0.27 -10.68 -6.08
C GLY A 230 0.81 -11.93 -6.77
N ASP A 231 1.12 -12.95 -5.97
CA ASP A 231 1.49 -14.27 -6.46
C ASP A 231 0.33 -15.24 -6.18
N PRO A 232 -0.29 -15.86 -7.21
CA PRO A 232 -1.33 -16.86 -7.03
C PRO A 232 -0.96 -18.03 -6.12
N ALA A 233 0.32 -18.34 -5.96
CA ALA A 233 0.80 -19.36 -5.04
C ALA A 233 0.78 -18.91 -3.57
N MET A 234 0.63 -17.61 -3.31
CA MET A 234 0.63 -17.02 -1.97
C MET A 234 -0.80 -16.75 -1.50
N ASP A 235 -1.58 -17.79 -1.28
CA ASP A 235 -3.03 -17.78 -1.01
C ASP A 235 -3.44 -17.11 0.34
N MET A 236 -2.47 -16.59 1.09
CA MET A 236 -2.69 -15.83 2.33
C MET A 236 -2.24 -14.36 2.23
N VAL A 237 -1.69 -13.94 1.11
CA VAL A 237 -1.14 -12.60 0.93
C VAL A 237 -2.17 -11.66 0.32
N GLY A 238 -2.48 -10.55 1.02
CA GLY A 238 -3.36 -9.48 0.52
C GLY A 238 -2.58 -8.36 -0.17
N GLY A 239 -3.30 -7.46 -0.83
CA GLY A 239 -2.73 -6.26 -1.45
C GLY A 239 -2.43 -5.17 -0.41
N ILE A 240 -3.37 -4.27 -0.18
CA ILE A 240 -3.26 -3.15 0.76
C ILE A 240 -4.12 -3.44 2.00
N SER A 241 -3.56 -3.23 3.19
CA SER A 241 -4.35 -3.20 4.43
C SER A 241 -4.02 -1.95 5.24
N VAL A 242 -5.07 -1.23 5.65
CA VAL A 242 -4.99 -0.19 6.68
C VAL A 242 -5.89 -0.63 7.83
N ALA A 243 -5.29 -0.97 8.99
CA ALA A 243 -6.02 -1.62 10.06
C ALA A 243 -5.72 -1.04 11.44
N ASN A 244 -6.72 -0.41 12.07
CA ASN A 244 -6.67 0.05 13.46
C ASN A 244 -7.04 -1.09 14.43
N LEU A 245 -6.16 -2.09 14.53
CA LEU A 245 -6.40 -3.31 15.33
C LEU A 245 -6.41 -3.05 16.84
N MET A 246 -5.71 -2.02 17.30
CA MET A 246 -5.57 -1.72 18.73
C MET A 246 -6.52 -0.63 19.20
N GLY A 247 -7.39 -0.11 18.33
CA GLY A 247 -8.31 0.97 18.68
C GLY A 247 -7.57 2.26 19.05
N LEU A 248 -6.52 2.60 18.31
CA LEU A 248 -5.79 3.86 18.47
C LEU A 248 -6.78 5.02 18.30
N SER A 249 -6.63 6.05 19.11
CA SER A 249 -7.52 7.20 19.15
C SER A 249 -6.96 8.41 18.41
N GLY A 250 -7.81 9.41 18.19
CA GLY A 250 -7.52 10.65 17.49
C GLY A 250 -7.86 10.57 16.01
N ASP A 251 -7.80 11.70 15.33
CA ASP A 251 -8.15 11.80 13.92
C ASP A 251 -7.19 10.97 13.07
N MET A 252 -7.76 10.28 12.09
CA MET A 252 -7.06 9.40 11.16
C MET A 252 -7.66 9.59 9.77
N TYR A 253 -6.79 9.95 8.84
CA TYR A 253 -7.16 10.12 7.43
C TYR A 253 -6.51 9.04 6.58
N VAL A 254 -7.30 8.42 5.69
CA VAL A 254 -6.85 7.38 4.76
C VAL A 254 -7.31 7.72 3.35
N LEU A 255 -6.37 7.80 2.42
CA LEU A 255 -6.64 7.91 0.99
C LEU A 255 -5.98 6.75 0.24
N ILE A 256 -6.78 5.95 -0.47
CA ILE A 256 -6.31 4.89 -1.37
C ILE A 256 -6.87 5.20 -2.76
N GLU A 257 -6.01 5.67 -3.67
CA GLU A 257 -6.47 6.27 -4.92
C GLU A 257 -5.64 5.82 -6.13
N ASN A 258 -6.33 5.50 -7.23
CA ASN A 258 -5.71 5.21 -8.53
C ASN A 258 -4.66 4.09 -8.51
N ASN A 259 -4.82 3.09 -7.64
CA ASN A 259 -3.94 1.93 -7.61
C ASN A 259 -4.46 0.81 -8.52
N GLU A 260 -3.56 0.03 -9.08
CA GLU A 260 -3.84 -1.24 -9.75
C GLU A 260 -3.42 -2.39 -8.83
N ILE A 261 -4.38 -3.25 -8.43
CA ILE A 261 -4.16 -4.34 -7.47
C ILE A 261 -4.68 -5.63 -8.08
N ASP A 262 -3.79 -6.56 -8.35
CA ASP A 262 -4.09 -7.78 -9.07
C ASP A 262 -3.54 -9.02 -8.38
N SER A 263 -4.28 -10.14 -8.52
CA SER A 263 -3.84 -11.50 -8.15
C SER A 263 -3.44 -11.68 -6.68
N CYS A 264 -4.13 -11.01 -5.78
CA CYS A 264 -3.96 -11.16 -4.33
C CYS A 264 -5.05 -12.03 -3.70
N ARG A 265 -4.91 -12.35 -2.40
CA ARG A 265 -5.97 -12.95 -1.59
C ARG A 265 -7.15 -12.00 -1.40
N TYR A 266 -6.90 -10.70 -1.28
CA TYR A 266 -7.85 -9.60 -1.30
C TYR A 266 -7.15 -8.35 -1.83
N GLY A 267 -7.90 -7.45 -2.44
CA GLY A 267 -7.33 -6.21 -2.95
C GLY A 267 -7.03 -5.22 -1.82
N ILE A 268 -8.06 -4.68 -1.19
CA ILE A 268 -7.95 -3.68 -0.13
C ILE A 268 -8.68 -4.18 1.12
N ASN A 269 -8.04 -4.09 2.29
CA ASN A 269 -8.68 -4.26 3.58
C ASN A 269 -8.62 -2.95 4.36
N ILE A 270 -9.78 -2.46 4.81
CA ILE A 270 -9.91 -1.29 5.66
C ILE A 270 -10.57 -1.70 6.97
N GLN A 271 -9.91 -1.46 8.11
CA GLN A 271 -10.36 -2.04 9.36
C GLN A 271 -10.27 -1.11 10.55
N GLY A 272 -11.32 -1.17 11.40
CA GLY A 272 -11.40 -0.49 12.70
C GLY A 272 -11.81 0.97 12.61
N ALA A 273 -11.71 1.69 13.72
CA ALA A 273 -12.06 3.10 13.82
C ALA A 273 -11.13 3.96 12.96
N ILE A 274 -11.67 4.63 11.96
CA ILE A 274 -10.96 5.55 11.07
C ILE A 274 -11.87 6.76 10.85
N SER A 275 -11.38 7.95 11.15
CA SER A 275 -12.17 9.19 11.13
C SER A 275 -12.65 9.54 9.73
N GLU A 276 -11.80 9.34 8.73
CA GLU A 276 -12.14 9.56 7.34
C GLU A 276 -11.29 8.64 6.44
N ALA A 277 -11.97 7.83 5.63
CA ALA A 277 -11.34 6.99 4.64
C ALA A 277 -11.98 7.22 3.26
N ILE A 278 -11.14 7.40 2.24
CA ILE A 278 -11.55 7.54 0.85
C ILE A 278 -10.83 6.49 0.01
N ILE A 279 -11.59 5.66 -0.69
CA ILE A 279 -11.07 4.66 -1.63
C ILE A 279 -11.69 4.95 -2.99
N ARG A 280 -10.87 5.43 -3.94
CA ARG A 280 -11.40 5.84 -5.24
C ARG A 280 -10.44 5.62 -6.41
N GLY A 281 -11.03 5.40 -7.60
CA GLY A 281 -10.28 5.29 -8.84
C GLY A 281 -9.37 4.08 -8.93
N ASN A 282 -9.50 3.08 -8.04
CA ASN A 282 -8.65 1.90 -8.06
C ASN A 282 -9.18 0.85 -9.03
N LYS A 283 -8.26 0.12 -9.67
CA LYS A 283 -8.53 -1.08 -10.45
C LYS A 283 -8.13 -2.30 -9.61
N VAL A 284 -9.11 -3.11 -9.23
CA VAL A 284 -8.95 -4.20 -8.27
C VAL A 284 -9.42 -5.50 -8.92
N THR A 285 -8.47 -6.30 -9.38
CA THR A 285 -8.77 -7.43 -10.28
C THR A 285 -8.18 -8.74 -9.80
N ASN A 286 -8.83 -9.86 -10.13
CA ASN A 286 -8.33 -11.22 -9.92
C ASN A 286 -7.95 -11.54 -8.46
N ASN A 287 -8.48 -10.84 -7.47
CA ASN A 287 -8.16 -11.10 -6.06
C ASN A 287 -9.01 -12.28 -5.56
N ARG A 288 -8.65 -13.48 -5.97
CA ARG A 288 -9.38 -14.72 -5.74
C ARG A 288 -8.53 -15.90 -5.27
N TYR A 289 -7.25 -15.66 -5.02
CA TYR A 289 -6.31 -16.71 -4.60
C TYR A 289 -6.36 -16.88 -3.08
N VAL A 290 -7.33 -17.68 -2.64
CA VAL A 290 -7.64 -17.89 -1.23
C VAL A 290 -7.33 -19.31 -0.80
N ARG A 291 -6.98 -19.46 0.47
CA ARG A 291 -6.60 -20.75 1.05
C ARG A 291 -7.71 -21.80 0.86
N ASN A 292 -7.33 -22.95 0.35
CA ASN A 292 -8.22 -24.08 0.07
C ASN A 292 -9.31 -23.77 -0.99
N ASN A 293 -9.17 -22.71 -1.78
CA ASN A 293 -10.21 -22.19 -2.68
C ASN A 293 -11.55 -21.90 -1.98
N ASP A 294 -11.52 -21.57 -0.69
CA ASP A 294 -12.70 -21.29 0.10
C ASP A 294 -12.92 -19.76 0.20
N ALA A 295 -13.98 -19.28 -0.42
CA ALA A 295 -14.34 -17.85 -0.48
C ALA A 295 -14.49 -17.20 0.91
N ASN A 296 -14.77 -17.99 1.97
CA ASN A 296 -14.79 -17.48 3.33
C ASN A 296 -13.40 -17.08 3.87
N ASN A 297 -12.31 -17.43 3.17
CA ASN A 297 -10.96 -17.07 3.56
C ASN A 297 -10.45 -15.75 2.95
N GLY A 298 -11.26 -15.04 2.17
CA GLY A 298 -10.90 -13.80 1.51
C GLY A 298 -11.53 -13.65 0.13
N GLY A 299 -10.83 -13.03 -0.80
CA GLY A 299 -11.29 -12.88 -2.18
C GLY A 299 -12.04 -11.59 -2.46
N SER A 300 -12.15 -10.68 -1.49
CA SER A 300 -12.83 -9.40 -1.68
C SER A 300 -11.96 -8.43 -2.48
N GLY A 301 -12.57 -7.72 -3.42
CA GLY A 301 -11.97 -6.52 -3.97
C GLY A 301 -11.69 -5.50 -2.85
N ILE A 302 -12.72 -5.14 -2.08
CA ILE A 302 -12.56 -4.41 -0.81
C ILE A 302 -13.22 -5.20 0.33
N ALA A 303 -12.49 -5.40 1.43
CA ALA A 303 -13.01 -5.93 2.69
C ALA A 303 -13.10 -4.80 3.73
N ILE A 304 -14.30 -4.55 4.25
CA ILE A 304 -14.59 -3.49 5.22
C ILE A 304 -14.97 -4.14 6.54
N TYR A 305 -14.21 -3.85 7.61
CA TYR A 305 -14.47 -4.40 8.92
C TYR A 305 -14.30 -3.35 10.02
N ASP A 306 -15.37 -3.03 10.72
CA ASP A 306 -15.28 -2.16 11.91
C ASP A 306 -16.28 -2.59 13.00
N ALA A 307 -15.79 -3.36 13.96
CA ALA A 307 -16.56 -3.76 15.12
C ALA A 307 -16.84 -2.59 16.09
N SER A 308 -16.09 -1.50 16.02
CA SER A 308 -16.27 -0.31 16.88
C SER A 308 -17.39 0.60 16.40
N LYS A 309 -17.87 0.40 15.17
CA LYS A 309 -18.94 1.20 14.53
C LYS A 309 -18.60 2.70 14.47
N SER A 310 -17.36 3.01 14.15
CA SER A 310 -16.85 4.41 14.11
C SER A 310 -16.05 4.75 12.84
N MET A 311 -16.16 3.89 11.83
CA MET A 311 -15.55 4.16 10.52
C MET A 311 -16.41 5.12 9.70
N ASN A 312 -15.77 6.12 9.07
CA ASN A 312 -16.37 6.95 8.04
C ASN A 312 -15.64 6.69 6.72
N LEU A 313 -16.32 6.03 5.77
CA LEU A 313 -15.72 5.53 4.54
C LEU A 313 -16.54 5.93 3.32
N LYS A 314 -15.88 6.54 2.33
CA LYS A 314 -16.43 6.75 0.97
C LYS A 314 -15.67 5.90 -0.04
N VAL A 315 -16.42 5.21 -0.92
CA VAL A 315 -15.87 4.38 -2.00
C VAL A 315 -16.51 4.81 -3.33
N SER A 316 -15.69 5.24 -4.29
CA SER A 316 -16.21 5.72 -5.59
C SER A 316 -15.24 5.49 -6.75
N ASN A 317 -15.77 5.42 -7.97
CA ASN A 317 -15.01 5.33 -9.22
C ASN A 317 -14.00 4.15 -9.26
N ASN A 318 -14.21 3.08 -8.49
CA ASN A 318 -13.35 1.91 -8.53
C ASN A 318 -13.88 0.90 -9.56
N TYR A 319 -12.97 0.09 -10.09
CA TYR A 319 -13.26 -1.00 -10.99
C TYR A 319 -12.90 -2.33 -10.34
N PHE A 320 -13.90 -3.21 -10.17
CA PHE A 320 -13.76 -4.52 -9.56
C PHE A 320 -14.05 -5.62 -10.58
N GLU A 321 -13.06 -6.43 -10.92
CA GLU A 321 -13.25 -7.51 -11.91
C GLU A 321 -12.65 -8.82 -11.41
N ASN A 322 -13.40 -9.91 -11.56
CA ASN A 322 -12.96 -11.28 -11.33
C ASN A 322 -12.39 -11.52 -9.91
N ASN A 323 -12.94 -10.85 -8.90
CA ASN A 323 -12.70 -11.16 -7.49
C ASN A 323 -13.70 -12.25 -7.02
N LEU A 324 -13.50 -12.91 -5.87
CA LEU A 324 -14.54 -13.80 -5.31
C LEU A 324 -15.73 -13.01 -4.75
N TRP A 325 -15.49 -11.78 -4.31
CA TRP A 325 -16.48 -10.82 -3.86
C TRP A 325 -16.10 -9.45 -4.38
N GLY A 326 -17.02 -8.67 -4.88
CA GLY A 326 -16.73 -7.28 -5.23
C GLY A 326 -16.34 -6.47 -3.98
N ILE A 327 -17.31 -6.21 -3.10
CA ILE A 327 -17.10 -5.57 -1.80
C ILE A 327 -17.76 -6.41 -0.71
N THR A 328 -17.06 -6.63 0.41
CA THR A 328 -17.64 -7.26 1.61
C THR A 328 -17.71 -6.28 2.78
N VAL A 329 -18.87 -6.20 3.44
CA VAL A 329 -19.13 -5.35 4.61
C VAL A 329 -19.32 -6.23 5.84
N MET A 330 -18.35 -6.21 6.73
CA MET A 330 -18.30 -7.02 7.95
C MET A 330 -18.42 -6.16 9.22
N GLY A 331 -19.06 -5.00 9.12
CA GLY A 331 -19.25 -4.03 10.20
C GLY A 331 -18.88 -2.62 9.76
N GLY A 332 -19.30 -1.63 10.55
CA GLY A 332 -19.04 -0.23 10.28
C GLY A 332 -20.11 0.69 10.88
N SER A 333 -20.07 1.96 10.50
CA SER A 333 -21.10 2.92 10.89
C SER A 333 -21.54 3.79 9.71
N ASN A 334 -20.63 4.47 9.05
CA ASN A 334 -20.90 5.34 7.92
C ASN A 334 -20.11 4.85 6.70
N ILE A 335 -20.68 3.85 6.03
CA ILE A 335 -20.12 3.28 4.80
C ILE A 335 -20.97 3.78 3.63
N ASN A 336 -20.34 4.48 2.70
CA ASN A 336 -20.97 5.12 1.58
C ASN A 336 -20.26 4.68 0.27
N LEU A 337 -20.94 3.80 -0.47
CA LEU A 337 -20.46 3.26 -1.75
C LEU A 337 -21.08 4.03 -2.95
N GLY A 338 -21.86 5.07 -2.66
CA GLY A 338 -22.58 5.92 -3.60
C GLY A 338 -23.87 6.44 -2.94
N LYS A 339 -23.98 7.76 -2.77
CA LYS A 339 -25.15 8.42 -2.20
C LYS A 339 -25.38 9.72 -2.95
N ILE A 340 -26.30 9.69 -3.89
CA ILE A 340 -26.61 10.83 -4.76
C ILE A 340 -27.99 11.45 -4.44
N GLU A 341 -28.84 10.70 -3.73
CA GLU A 341 -30.15 11.17 -3.29
C GLU A 341 -30.58 10.49 -1.99
N VAL A 342 -31.54 11.08 -1.31
CA VAL A 342 -32.27 10.50 -0.17
C VAL A 342 -33.74 10.69 -0.38
N ASP A 343 -34.53 9.61 -0.31
CA ASP A 343 -35.98 9.59 -0.52
C ASP A 343 -36.45 10.29 -1.84
N GLY A 344 -35.66 10.13 -2.92
CA GLY A 344 -35.90 10.75 -4.22
C GLY A 344 -35.54 12.23 -4.33
N VAL A 345 -34.86 12.78 -3.31
CA VAL A 345 -34.33 14.15 -3.32
C VAL A 345 -32.82 14.11 -3.54
N ALA A 346 -32.37 14.66 -4.67
CA ALA A 346 -30.96 14.71 -5.02
C ALA A 346 -30.16 15.52 -3.99
N LEU A 347 -29.00 14.98 -3.61
CA LEU A 347 -28.00 15.69 -2.80
C LEU A 347 -27.19 16.63 -3.69
N ALA A 348 -26.78 17.77 -3.16
CA ALA A 348 -25.82 18.65 -3.80
C ALA A 348 -24.41 18.01 -3.76
N GLU A 349 -23.58 18.27 -4.77
CA GLU A 349 -22.23 17.68 -4.83
C GLU A 349 -21.32 18.14 -3.68
N ASP A 350 -21.60 19.29 -3.06
CA ASP A 350 -20.91 19.84 -1.90
C ASP A 350 -21.53 19.37 -0.56
N ASP A 351 -22.56 18.56 -0.58
CA ASP A 351 -23.11 17.94 0.64
C ASP A 351 -22.10 16.95 1.23
N PRO A 352 -21.82 17.01 2.54
CA PRO A 352 -20.86 16.10 3.19
C PRO A 352 -21.23 14.62 3.03
N GLU A 353 -22.50 14.29 2.85
CA GLU A 353 -22.98 12.92 2.64
C GLU A 353 -22.93 12.48 1.18
N TYR A 354 -22.78 13.41 0.24
CA TYR A 354 -22.74 13.09 -1.18
C TYR A 354 -21.54 12.19 -1.48
N ASN A 355 -21.79 11.17 -2.29
CA ASN A 355 -20.77 10.33 -2.92
C ASN A 355 -21.29 9.91 -4.29
N GLU A 356 -20.54 10.25 -5.32
CA GLU A 356 -20.95 9.98 -6.69
C GLU A 356 -21.09 8.49 -7.04
N GLY A 357 -20.57 7.57 -6.21
CA GLY A 357 -20.55 6.14 -6.53
C GLY A 357 -19.69 5.83 -7.75
N LYS A 358 -20.31 5.46 -8.85
CA LYS A 358 -19.66 5.11 -10.12
C LYS A 358 -18.61 3.98 -10.00
N ASN A 359 -18.76 3.13 -9.00
CA ASN A 359 -18.01 1.89 -8.97
C ASN A 359 -18.56 0.95 -10.05
N VAL A 360 -17.68 0.20 -10.68
CA VAL A 360 -18.01 -0.76 -11.73
C VAL A 360 -17.66 -2.16 -11.25
N PHE A 361 -18.63 -3.05 -11.28
CA PHE A 361 -18.49 -4.44 -10.91
C PHE A 361 -18.60 -5.33 -12.15
N LYS A 362 -17.69 -6.29 -12.29
CA LYS A 362 -17.64 -7.20 -13.41
C LYS A 362 -17.10 -8.57 -13.02
N ASP A 363 -17.82 -9.63 -13.33
CA ASP A 363 -17.40 -11.03 -13.16
C ASP A 363 -16.91 -11.38 -11.74
N ASN A 364 -17.38 -10.64 -10.71
CA ASN A 364 -17.09 -10.99 -9.32
C ASN A 364 -18.01 -12.12 -8.87
N GLY A 365 -17.44 -13.14 -8.22
CA GLY A 365 -18.25 -14.26 -7.75
C GLY A 365 -17.46 -15.53 -7.47
N HIS A 366 -18.14 -16.50 -6.88
CA HIS A 366 -17.62 -17.81 -6.54
C HIS A 366 -18.73 -18.88 -6.64
N ASP A 367 -18.38 -20.14 -6.81
CA ASP A 367 -19.32 -21.28 -6.86
C ASP A 367 -20.50 -21.09 -7.86
N ASP A 368 -20.21 -20.49 -9.02
CA ASP A 368 -21.18 -20.15 -10.07
C ASP A 368 -22.22 -19.08 -9.65
N ILE A 369 -21.95 -18.32 -8.58
CA ILE A 369 -22.79 -17.21 -8.11
C ILE A 369 -22.01 -15.91 -8.30
N LEU A 370 -22.67 -14.90 -8.91
CA LEU A 370 -22.14 -13.55 -8.98
C LEU A 370 -22.48 -12.80 -7.69
N VAL A 371 -21.46 -12.13 -7.09
CA VAL A 371 -21.63 -11.34 -5.87
C VAL A 371 -20.79 -10.07 -5.93
N ASP A 372 -21.43 -8.96 -6.17
CA ASP A 372 -20.79 -7.65 -6.24
C ASP A 372 -20.70 -6.95 -4.88
N LEU A 373 -21.73 -7.13 -4.03
CA LEU A 373 -21.76 -6.60 -2.67
C LEU A 373 -22.32 -7.66 -1.71
N ALA A 374 -21.65 -7.89 -0.60
CA ALA A 374 -22.12 -8.83 0.41
C ALA A 374 -21.95 -8.27 1.82
N PHE A 375 -22.90 -8.62 2.71
CA PHE A 375 -22.86 -8.28 4.13
C PHE A 375 -22.62 -9.51 4.97
N ALA A 376 -21.84 -9.38 6.05
CA ALA A 376 -21.70 -10.43 7.03
C ALA A 376 -22.88 -10.48 7.99
N SER A 377 -23.19 -11.66 8.54
CA SER A 377 -24.21 -11.83 9.58
C SER A 377 -23.90 -10.97 10.82
N GLY A 378 -24.93 -10.37 11.41
CA GLY A 378 -24.81 -9.44 12.54
C GLY A 378 -24.55 -7.98 12.15
N THR A 379 -24.75 -7.65 10.88
CA THR A 379 -24.69 -6.27 10.37
C THR A 379 -26.07 -5.63 10.15
N ASP A 380 -27.14 -6.26 10.63
CA ASP A 380 -28.55 -5.84 10.53
C ASP A 380 -28.84 -4.41 11.01
N TYR A 381 -27.91 -3.80 11.74
CA TYR A 381 -27.97 -2.40 12.15
C TYR A 381 -27.47 -1.42 11.09
N LEU A 382 -26.84 -1.91 10.01
CA LEU A 382 -26.26 -1.06 8.96
C LEU A 382 -27.24 -0.79 7.83
N THR A 383 -27.21 0.46 7.36
CA THR A 383 -27.72 0.83 6.04
C THR A 383 -26.59 1.41 5.24
N VAL A 384 -26.29 0.82 4.09
CA VAL A 384 -25.22 1.23 3.19
C VAL A 384 -25.81 1.76 1.90
N TYR A 385 -25.51 3.01 1.57
CA TYR A 385 -25.87 3.57 0.28
C TYR A 385 -24.85 3.10 -0.77
N ALA A 386 -25.36 2.53 -1.85
CA ALA A 386 -24.59 2.00 -2.97
C ALA A 386 -25.22 2.43 -4.32
N GLN A 387 -25.78 3.63 -4.34
CA GLN A 387 -26.42 4.23 -5.52
C GLN A 387 -25.39 4.58 -6.60
N ASN A 388 -25.87 4.76 -7.82
CA ASN A 388 -25.08 5.22 -8.95
C ASN A 388 -23.84 4.38 -9.28
N ASN A 389 -23.90 3.06 -9.03
CA ASN A 389 -22.90 2.09 -9.41
C ASN A 389 -23.37 1.29 -10.64
N THR A 390 -22.43 0.73 -11.38
CA THR A 390 -22.67 -0.22 -12.46
C THR A 390 -22.45 -1.63 -11.94
N TRP A 391 -23.51 -2.42 -11.90
CA TRP A 391 -23.52 -3.77 -11.38
C TRP A 391 -23.30 -4.81 -12.48
N ASN A 392 -22.85 -5.99 -12.12
CA ASN A 392 -22.55 -7.08 -13.05
C ASN A 392 -23.83 -7.80 -13.53
N VAL A 393 -24.69 -7.08 -14.17
CA VAL A 393 -25.96 -7.54 -14.72
C VAL A 393 -26.20 -7.01 -16.13
N GLU A 394 -27.02 -7.70 -16.93
CA GLU A 394 -27.29 -7.31 -18.32
C GLU A 394 -28.00 -5.94 -18.40
N ASP A 395 -29.03 -5.73 -17.57
CA ASP A 395 -29.77 -4.48 -17.46
C ASP A 395 -29.72 -3.97 -16.01
N GLN A 396 -29.49 -2.69 -15.80
CA GLN A 396 -29.39 -2.07 -14.46
C GLN A 396 -30.78 -1.85 -13.82
N THR A 397 -31.61 -2.92 -13.78
CA THR A 397 -32.92 -2.91 -13.10
C THR A 397 -32.79 -3.38 -11.66
N GLU A 398 -33.70 -2.90 -10.79
CA GLU A 398 -33.68 -3.30 -9.36
C GLU A 398 -33.71 -4.81 -9.18
N GLU A 399 -34.55 -5.53 -9.95
CA GLU A 399 -34.71 -6.98 -9.86
C GLU A 399 -33.42 -7.75 -10.20
N LEU A 400 -32.70 -7.32 -11.26
CA LEU A 400 -31.45 -7.98 -11.66
C LEU A 400 -30.29 -7.63 -10.73
N ILE A 401 -30.20 -6.39 -10.27
CA ILE A 401 -29.17 -5.95 -9.33
C ILE A 401 -29.33 -6.66 -7.99
N GLU A 402 -30.55 -6.85 -7.52
CA GLU A 402 -30.83 -7.58 -6.29
C GLU A 402 -30.17 -8.97 -6.28
N ALA A 403 -30.12 -9.64 -7.43
CA ALA A 403 -29.56 -10.98 -7.55
C ALA A 403 -28.01 -11.07 -7.39
N VAL A 404 -27.30 -9.93 -7.38
CA VAL A 404 -25.85 -9.85 -7.20
C VAL A 404 -25.46 -9.15 -5.89
N ILE A 405 -26.43 -8.86 -5.03
CA ILE A 405 -26.24 -8.25 -3.71
C ILE A 405 -26.76 -9.22 -2.64
N ASP A 406 -25.89 -9.63 -1.72
CA ASP A 406 -26.28 -10.45 -0.56
C ASP A 406 -26.47 -9.54 0.65
N HIS A 407 -27.74 -9.25 1.00
CA HIS A 407 -28.11 -8.26 2.01
C HIS A 407 -29.41 -8.61 2.77
N GLN A 408 -29.98 -7.64 3.51
CA GLN A 408 -31.09 -7.85 4.44
C GLN A 408 -32.35 -8.47 3.80
N LYS A 409 -32.58 -8.34 2.47
CA LYS A 409 -33.69 -9.01 1.81
C LYS A 409 -33.51 -10.53 1.71
N ASP A 410 -32.28 -11.01 1.67
CA ASP A 410 -31.95 -12.43 1.61
C ASP A 410 -31.92 -13.05 3.02
N ASP A 411 -31.32 -12.34 3.99
CA ASP A 411 -31.24 -12.74 5.39
C ASP A 411 -31.36 -11.52 6.32
N ALA A 412 -32.35 -11.54 7.20
CA ALA A 412 -32.64 -10.44 8.12
C ALA A 412 -31.49 -10.11 9.11
N THR A 413 -30.44 -10.92 9.20
CA THR A 413 -29.25 -10.65 10.02
C THR A 413 -28.19 -9.82 9.28
N LEU A 414 -28.39 -9.56 8.01
CA LEU A 414 -27.49 -8.78 7.14
C LEU A 414 -27.87 -7.30 7.12
N GLY A 415 -26.92 -6.45 6.73
CA GLY A 415 -27.16 -5.03 6.52
C GLY A 415 -28.04 -4.75 5.30
N LEU A 416 -28.65 -3.58 5.25
CA LEU A 416 -29.49 -3.12 4.14
C LEU A 416 -28.62 -2.35 3.12
N ALA A 417 -28.66 -2.75 1.86
CA ALA A 417 -28.13 -1.96 0.76
C ALA A 417 -29.23 -1.08 0.12
N ILE A 418 -28.94 0.20 -0.07
CA ILE A 418 -29.75 1.11 -0.91
C ILE A 418 -28.95 1.37 -2.17
N PHE A 419 -29.27 0.64 -3.24
CA PHE A 419 -28.48 0.61 -4.47
C PHE A 419 -29.15 1.32 -5.66
N MET A 420 -30.44 1.65 -5.57
CA MET A 420 -31.12 2.44 -6.58
C MET A 420 -31.09 3.95 -6.26
N PRO A 421 -31.00 4.83 -7.27
CA PRO A 421 -30.84 4.51 -8.69
C PRO A 421 -29.45 3.97 -9.01
N ALA A 422 -29.38 3.01 -9.95
CA ALA A 422 -28.12 2.52 -10.50
C ALA A 422 -27.51 3.54 -11.48
N TYR A 423 -26.20 3.42 -11.74
CA TYR A 423 -25.58 4.24 -12.77
C TYR A 423 -26.18 3.86 -14.13
N SER A 424 -26.80 4.81 -14.76
CA SER A 424 -27.06 4.77 -16.19
C SER A 424 -26.09 5.77 -16.80
N GLU A 425 -25.24 5.35 -17.74
CA GLU A 425 -24.78 6.35 -18.69
C GLU A 425 -26.03 7.08 -19.15
N GLN A 426 -26.26 8.27 -18.62
CA GLN A 426 -27.09 9.17 -19.39
C GLN A 426 -26.34 9.20 -20.71
N THR A 427 -26.87 8.49 -21.69
CA THR A 427 -26.77 8.95 -23.05
C THR A 427 -27.29 10.36 -22.96
N THR A 428 -26.42 11.33 -22.59
CA THR A 428 -26.61 12.68 -23.04
C THR A 428 -26.74 12.44 -24.52
N GLY A 429 -28.02 12.33 -24.93
CA GLY A 429 -28.34 11.95 -26.27
C GLY A 429 -27.56 12.90 -27.15
N VAL A 430 -26.47 12.42 -27.67
CA VAL A 430 -26.05 12.80 -28.99
C VAL A 430 -27.15 12.11 -29.84
N SER A 431 -28.35 12.68 -29.77
CA SER A 431 -29.39 12.45 -30.72
C SER A 431 -28.68 12.49 -32.04
N ALA A 432 -28.74 11.37 -32.76
CA ALA A 432 -28.05 11.02 -33.98
C ALA A 432 -27.45 12.26 -34.63
N ILE A 433 -26.10 12.29 -34.79
CA ILE A 433 -25.43 13.42 -35.44
C ILE A 433 -26.15 13.61 -36.77
N GLU A 434 -27.18 14.48 -36.80
CA GLU A 434 -27.79 14.86 -38.01
C GLU A 434 -26.70 15.49 -38.85
N ASN A 435 -26.55 15.04 -40.09
CA ASN A 435 -25.66 15.61 -41.08
C ASN A 435 -26.23 16.98 -41.49
N VAL A 436 -26.25 17.93 -40.56
CA VAL A 436 -26.61 19.32 -40.81
C VAL A 436 -25.33 20.01 -41.22
N GLN A 437 -25.23 20.38 -42.48
CA GLN A 437 -24.24 21.39 -42.90
C GLN A 437 -24.58 22.69 -42.14
N PRO A 438 -23.75 23.18 -41.26
CA PRO A 438 -24.08 24.36 -40.46
C PRO A 438 -24.15 25.59 -41.36
N SER A 439 -25.28 26.25 -41.37
CA SER A 439 -25.46 27.55 -42.02
C SER A 439 -25.13 28.68 -41.06
N GLY A 440 -23.84 28.85 -40.71
CA GLY A 440 -23.40 29.89 -39.78
C GLY A 440 -21.93 29.70 -39.36
N ALA A 441 -21.41 30.62 -38.54
CA ALA A 441 -20.03 30.56 -38.08
C ALA A 441 -19.79 29.35 -37.17
N ALA A 442 -18.84 28.49 -37.53
CA ALA A 442 -18.36 27.44 -36.68
C ALA A 442 -17.09 27.90 -35.95
N PHE A 443 -16.88 27.38 -34.72
CA PHE A 443 -15.75 27.74 -33.87
C PHE A 443 -14.91 26.48 -33.56
N ASP A 444 -13.61 26.64 -33.49
CA ASP A 444 -12.76 25.61 -32.92
C ASP A 444 -12.89 25.57 -31.37
N LEU A 445 -12.21 24.63 -30.74
CA LEU A 445 -12.21 24.49 -29.27
C LEU A 445 -11.58 25.68 -28.53
N MET A 446 -10.89 26.57 -29.24
CA MET A 446 -10.33 27.82 -28.72
C MET A 446 -11.26 29.03 -28.94
N GLY A 447 -12.46 28.82 -29.49
CA GLY A 447 -13.44 29.87 -29.76
C GLY A 447 -13.14 30.72 -31.01
N ARG A 448 -12.24 30.31 -31.90
CA ARG A 448 -11.92 31.01 -33.14
C ARG A 448 -12.92 30.59 -34.24
N VAL A 449 -13.40 31.55 -35.00
CA VAL A 449 -14.22 31.26 -36.16
C VAL A 449 -13.41 30.51 -37.21
N VAL A 450 -13.90 29.37 -37.65
CA VAL A 450 -13.22 28.48 -38.60
C VAL A 450 -14.20 27.90 -39.62
N GLU A 451 -13.75 27.58 -40.80
CA GLU A 451 -14.51 26.75 -41.73
C GLU A 451 -14.30 25.27 -41.38
N PRO A 452 -15.35 24.49 -41.08
CA PRO A 452 -15.22 23.12 -40.66
C PRO A 452 -14.91 22.20 -41.85
N THR A 453 -13.65 22.10 -42.24
CA THR A 453 -13.21 21.33 -43.39
C THR A 453 -12.38 20.08 -43.05
N ALA A 454 -11.85 20.00 -41.82
CA ALA A 454 -11.02 18.88 -41.42
C ALA A 454 -11.86 17.71 -40.90
N LYS A 455 -11.81 16.56 -41.57
CA LYS A 455 -12.48 15.32 -41.14
C LYS A 455 -11.95 14.85 -39.79
N GLY A 456 -12.86 14.43 -38.92
CA GLY A 456 -12.52 13.94 -37.58
C GLY A 456 -12.23 15.03 -36.54
N GLN A 457 -12.27 16.28 -36.90
CA GLN A 457 -12.02 17.39 -35.98
C GLN A 457 -13.34 17.87 -35.36
N LEU A 458 -13.30 18.23 -34.06
CA LEU A 458 -14.45 18.74 -33.31
C LEU A 458 -14.61 20.25 -33.47
N TYR A 459 -15.82 20.68 -33.76
CA TYR A 459 -16.20 22.08 -33.92
C TYR A 459 -17.44 22.42 -33.05
N ILE A 460 -17.65 23.71 -32.79
CA ILE A 460 -18.82 24.22 -32.08
C ILE A 460 -19.61 25.13 -33.04
N HIS A 461 -20.90 24.88 -33.17
CA HIS A 461 -21.83 25.71 -33.91
C HIS A 461 -23.11 25.89 -33.12
N GLU A 462 -23.56 27.11 -32.93
CA GLU A 462 -24.77 27.44 -32.13
C GLU A 462 -24.79 26.77 -30.75
N GLY A 463 -23.60 26.66 -30.08
CA GLY A 463 -23.48 26.01 -28.76
C GLY A 463 -23.50 24.49 -28.81
N ARG A 464 -23.57 23.85 -29.98
CA ARG A 464 -23.51 22.39 -30.15
C ARG A 464 -22.19 21.95 -30.73
N LYS A 465 -21.70 20.79 -30.25
CA LYS A 465 -20.48 20.16 -30.76
C LYS A 465 -20.78 19.25 -31.93
N PHE A 466 -19.98 19.30 -32.99
CA PHE A 466 -20.10 18.38 -34.13
C PHE A 466 -18.76 18.02 -34.71
N ILE A 467 -18.69 16.91 -35.43
CA ILE A 467 -17.46 16.39 -36.07
C ILE A 467 -17.74 16.30 -37.58
N VAL A 468 -16.83 16.85 -38.40
CA VAL A 468 -16.91 16.68 -39.87
C VAL A 468 -16.45 15.25 -40.21
N ARG A 469 -17.28 14.51 -40.89
CA ARG A 469 -17.05 13.13 -41.34
C ARG A 469 -16.46 13.02 -42.73
#